data_cc97868bd932033cbaf8e6001e2f61bf
#
_entry.id   cc97868bd932033cbaf8e6001e2f61bf
#
_cell.length_a   1.000
_cell.length_b   1.000
_cell.length_c   1.000
_cell.angle_alpha   90.00
_cell.angle_beta   90.00
_cell.angle_gamma   90.00
#
_symmetry.space_group_name_H-M   'P 1'
#
loop_
_entity.id
_entity.type
_entity.pdbx_description
1 polymer ?
#
loop_
_entity_poly.entity_id
_entity_poly.type
_entity_poly.pdbx_seq_one_letter_code
_entity_poly.pdbx_strand_id
1 'polypeptide(L)'
;MSNSTSEEFNWGILGPGGIAQAFAKDLSFIQGHTIAAVGSRSLENAQKFSDNFGGTAYGSYEELVADPTVDAIYVATPHPAHHDNVILALNAGKPVLCEKPFAVNAQEAQAMVDAASRNSVALMEAMWARFLPHYAKVREIVDSGVLGPILSIHADHGQRLADKGIARLIDPALAGGALLDLGIYPVSFAHMILGNPSQITSSAVMTDKGVDAQTSMIFTYDNGAQAVLTTTMIEQTPCKAVVAGLNGWLEIDRTFYNPAAMRVVLNDGSVTEYPNTYTGHGLREQAETFKQLVRSGKHESEILTWADTVDIMKTLDTVREQIGLKYPFEN
;
A
#
# COMPACT_ATOMS: atom_id res chain seq x y z
N MET A 1 -33.65 -15.56 -14.94
CA MET A 1 -32.22 -15.37 -15.19
C MET A 1 -32.02 -13.90 -15.45
N SER A 2 -31.75 -13.10 -14.42
CA SER A 2 -31.44 -11.68 -14.58
C SER A 2 -29.96 -11.59 -14.98
N ASN A 3 -29.70 -11.19 -16.22
CA ASN A 3 -28.39 -10.70 -16.61
C ASN A 3 -28.08 -9.46 -15.77
N SER A 4 -27.40 -9.62 -14.65
CA SER A 4 -26.65 -8.51 -14.07
C SER A 4 -25.43 -8.30 -14.95
N THR A 5 -25.57 -7.46 -15.98
CA THR A 5 -24.41 -6.80 -16.56
C THR A 5 -23.75 -6.07 -15.40
N SER A 6 -22.59 -6.56 -14.93
CA SER A 6 -21.77 -5.81 -13.99
C SER A 6 -21.46 -4.48 -14.68
N GLU A 7 -22.02 -3.39 -14.15
CA GLU A 7 -21.83 -2.08 -14.70
C GLU A 7 -20.32 -1.80 -14.74
N GLU A 8 -19.79 -1.46 -15.92
CA GLU A 8 -18.37 -1.20 -16.13
C GLU A 8 -17.88 -0.10 -15.21
N PHE A 9 -16.66 -0.24 -14.70
CA PHE A 9 -15.99 0.75 -13.86
C PHE A 9 -14.74 1.24 -14.59
N ASN A 10 -14.74 2.50 -14.92
CA ASN A 10 -13.79 3.12 -15.81
C ASN A 10 -12.67 3.81 -15.05
N TRP A 11 -11.47 3.26 -15.13
CA TRP A 11 -10.28 3.80 -14.48
C TRP A 11 -9.58 4.87 -15.31
N GLY A 12 -9.22 5.97 -14.67
CA GLY A 12 -8.21 6.90 -15.16
C GLY A 12 -6.85 6.59 -14.51
N ILE A 13 -5.82 6.41 -15.30
CA ILE A 13 -4.46 6.15 -14.82
C ILE A 13 -3.67 7.45 -14.78
N LEU A 14 -3.32 7.91 -13.60
CA LEU A 14 -2.49 9.09 -13.40
C LEU A 14 -1.05 8.66 -13.09
N GLY A 15 -0.18 8.74 -14.12
CA GLY A 15 1.20 8.28 -14.06
C GLY A 15 1.38 6.82 -14.55
N PRO A 16 1.62 6.61 -15.87
CA PRO A 16 1.68 5.30 -16.52
C PRO A 16 3.02 4.58 -16.29
N GLY A 17 3.45 4.46 -15.02
CA GLY A 17 4.68 3.77 -14.61
C GLY A 17 4.56 2.26 -14.53
N GLY A 18 5.59 1.59 -13.99
CA GLY A 18 5.63 0.12 -13.88
C GLY A 18 4.51 -0.45 -13.02
N ILE A 19 4.17 0.20 -11.90
CA ILE A 19 3.08 -0.27 -11.02
C ILE A 19 1.71 -0.11 -11.69
N ALA A 20 1.51 0.96 -12.47
CA ALA A 20 0.28 1.15 -13.24
C ALA A 20 0.11 0.07 -14.32
N GLN A 21 1.21 -0.38 -14.96
CA GLN A 21 1.18 -1.50 -15.90
C GLN A 21 0.84 -2.82 -15.20
N ALA A 22 1.38 -3.07 -14.00
CA ALA A 22 1.05 -4.24 -13.20
C ALA A 22 -0.43 -4.21 -12.76
N PHE A 23 -0.95 -3.05 -12.36
CA PHE A 23 -2.35 -2.85 -12.03
C PHE A 23 -3.28 -3.14 -13.23
N ALA A 24 -3.01 -2.53 -14.38
CA ALA A 24 -3.79 -2.75 -15.60
C ALA A 24 -3.77 -4.23 -16.05
N LYS A 25 -2.61 -4.90 -15.92
CA LYS A 25 -2.50 -6.34 -16.15
C LYS A 25 -3.35 -7.16 -15.19
N ASP A 26 -3.34 -6.83 -13.92
CA ASP A 26 -4.06 -7.60 -12.90
C ASP A 26 -5.58 -7.39 -13.01
N LEU A 27 -6.04 -6.23 -13.49
CA LEU A 27 -7.45 -5.99 -13.81
C LEU A 27 -7.99 -6.96 -14.88
N SER A 28 -7.15 -7.48 -15.77
CA SER A 28 -7.59 -8.45 -16.79
C SER A 28 -8.09 -9.79 -16.21
N PHE A 29 -7.83 -10.07 -14.94
CA PHE A 29 -8.35 -11.26 -14.24
C PHE A 29 -9.77 -11.10 -13.69
N ILE A 30 -10.33 -9.88 -13.73
CA ILE A 30 -11.68 -9.57 -13.23
C ILE A 30 -12.50 -8.85 -14.29
N GLN A 31 -13.82 -9.05 -14.24
CA GLN A 31 -14.75 -8.43 -15.19
C GLN A 31 -15.27 -7.08 -14.68
N GLY A 32 -15.70 -6.23 -15.60
CA GLY A 32 -16.32 -4.94 -15.26
C GLY A 32 -15.32 -3.89 -14.79
N HIS A 33 -14.07 -3.96 -15.23
CA HIS A 33 -13.05 -2.94 -15.05
C HIS A 33 -12.38 -2.62 -16.38
N THR A 34 -12.33 -1.34 -16.73
CA THR A 34 -11.76 -0.85 -18.00
C THR A 34 -10.82 0.32 -17.71
N ILE A 35 -9.72 0.40 -18.45
CA ILE A 35 -8.90 1.62 -18.49
C ILE A 35 -9.54 2.56 -19.53
N ALA A 36 -10.18 3.64 -19.06
CA ALA A 36 -10.86 4.61 -19.93
C ALA A 36 -9.91 5.73 -20.37
N ALA A 37 -8.98 6.13 -19.52
CA ALA A 37 -8.08 7.24 -19.80
C ALA A 37 -6.72 7.09 -19.10
N VAL A 38 -5.68 7.72 -19.66
CA VAL A 38 -4.32 7.72 -19.15
C VAL A 38 -3.74 9.12 -19.22
N GLY A 39 -3.29 9.68 -18.12
CA GLY A 39 -2.65 11.00 -18.04
C GLY A 39 -1.16 10.88 -17.71
N SER A 40 -0.35 11.64 -18.44
CA SER A 40 1.08 11.78 -18.19
C SER A 40 1.55 13.18 -18.56
N ARG A 41 2.62 13.67 -17.94
CA ARG A 41 3.34 14.88 -18.35
C ARG A 41 3.98 14.77 -19.76
N SER A 42 3.99 13.57 -20.31
CA SER A 42 4.41 13.28 -21.69
C SER A 42 3.30 12.51 -22.38
N LEU A 43 2.68 13.13 -23.39
CA LEU A 43 1.66 12.46 -24.20
C LEU A 43 2.17 11.16 -24.83
N GLU A 44 3.44 11.11 -25.22
CA GLU A 44 4.06 9.90 -25.77
C GLU A 44 4.03 8.74 -24.75
N ASN A 45 4.31 9.00 -23.47
CA ASN A 45 4.25 7.98 -22.43
C ASN A 45 2.80 7.53 -22.15
N ALA A 46 1.85 8.45 -22.15
CA ALA A 46 0.42 8.12 -22.04
C ALA A 46 -0.02 7.24 -23.23
N GLN A 47 0.39 7.60 -24.45
CA GLN A 47 0.05 6.85 -25.66
C GLN A 47 0.65 5.42 -25.64
N LYS A 48 1.92 5.28 -25.25
CA LYS A 48 2.56 3.94 -25.10
C LYS A 48 1.80 3.04 -24.12
N PHE A 49 1.29 3.60 -23.04
CA PHE A 49 0.47 2.83 -22.09
C PHE A 49 -0.89 2.48 -22.71
N SER A 50 -1.56 3.45 -23.33
CA SER A 50 -2.85 3.28 -23.99
C SER A 50 -2.81 2.24 -25.12
N ASP A 51 -1.74 2.19 -25.89
CA ASP A 51 -1.54 1.20 -26.96
C ASP A 51 -1.53 -0.25 -26.41
N ASN A 52 -1.13 -0.44 -25.14
CA ASN A 52 -1.06 -1.77 -24.51
C ASN A 52 -2.33 -2.14 -23.72
N PHE A 53 -2.99 -1.17 -23.10
CA PHE A 53 -4.04 -1.41 -22.11
C PHE A 53 -5.37 -0.71 -22.43
N GLY A 54 -5.40 0.09 -23.50
CA GLY A 54 -6.56 0.89 -23.86
C GLY A 54 -6.63 2.24 -23.17
N GLY A 55 -7.72 2.96 -23.43
CA GLY A 55 -8.00 4.29 -22.87
C GLY A 55 -7.51 5.45 -23.71
N THR A 56 -8.08 6.63 -23.50
CA THR A 56 -7.67 7.87 -24.15
C THR A 56 -6.41 8.41 -23.50
N ALA A 57 -5.39 8.73 -24.31
CA ALA A 57 -4.14 9.28 -23.83
C ALA A 57 -4.22 10.81 -23.71
N TYR A 58 -3.85 11.36 -22.55
CA TYR A 58 -3.77 12.78 -22.26
C TYR A 58 -2.35 13.23 -21.94
N GLY A 59 -1.97 14.43 -22.40
CA GLY A 59 -0.66 15.06 -22.18
C GLY A 59 -0.51 15.77 -20.84
N SER A 60 -1.59 15.86 -20.07
CA SER A 60 -1.61 16.47 -18.74
C SER A 60 -2.50 15.66 -17.76
N TYR A 61 -2.33 15.92 -16.48
CA TYR A 61 -3.17 15.32 -15.44
C TYR A 61 -4.53 16.04 -15.34
N GLU A 62 -4.55 17.34 -15.63
CA GLU A 62 -5.75 18.18 -15.67
C GLU A 62 -6.74 17.68 -16.73
N GLU A 63 -6.26 17.34 -17.92
CA GLU A 63 -7.10 16.77 -18.98
C GLU A 63 -7.68 15.41 -18.55
N LEU A 64 -6.87 14.55 -17.92
CA LEU A 64 -7.32 13.26 -17.42
C LEU A 64 -8.45 13.40 -16.39
N VAL A 65 -8.27 14.24 -15.36
CA VAL A 65 -9.26 14.36 -14.28
C VAL A 65 -10.55 15.06 -14.75
N ALA A 66 -10.49 15.80 -15.86
CA ALA A 66 -11.65 16.43 -16.49
C ALA A 66 -12.46 15.47 -17.39
N ASP A 67 -11.95 14.27 -17.70
CA ASP A 67 -12.64 13.30 -18.54
C ASP A 67 -13.92 12.78 -17.84
N PRO A 68 -15.12 13.04 -18.40
CA PRO A 68 -16.39 12.62 -17.78
C PRO A 68 -16.62 11.10 -17.83
N THR A 69 -15.89 10.37 -18.66
CA THR A 69 -16.02 8.90 -18.79
C THR A 69 -15.30 8.15 -17.69
N VAL A 70 -14.42 8.81 -16.92
CA VAL A 70 -13.63 8.24 -15.84
C VAL A 70 -14.43 8.21 -14.54
N ASP A 71 -14.64 7.03 -13.97
CA ASP A 71 -15.32 6.84 -12.67
C ASP A 71 -14.39 7.08 -11.48
N ALA A 72 -13.11 6.73 -11.61
CA ALA A 72 -12.11 6.86 -10.55
C ALA A 72 -10.69 7.00 -11.10
N ILE A 73 -9.82 7.67 -10.34
CA ILE A 73 -8.40 7.86 -10.67
C ILE A 73 -7.53 6.91 -9.83
N TYR A 74 -6.67 6.17 -10.51
CA TYR A 74 -5.55 5.46 -9.87
C TYR A 74 -4.30 6.33 -9.97
N VAL A 75 -3.84 6.86 -8.83
CA VAL A 75 -2.64 7.70 -8.74
C VAL A 75 -1.42 6.80 -8.53
N ALA A 76 -0.53 6.73 -9.54
CA ALA A 76 0.63 5.87 -9.60
C ALA A 76 1.93 6.64 -9.95
N THR A 77 2.01 7.87 -9.50
CA THR A 77 3.17 8.76 -9.67
C THR A 77 4.27 8.43 -8.64
N PRO A 78 5.48 9.02 -8.74
CA PRO A 78 6.45 8.96 -7.64
C PRO A 78 5.91 9.57 -6.35
N HIS A 79 6.38 9.07 -5.20
CA HIS A 79 5.87 9.41 -3.86
C HIS A 79 5.67 10.92 -3.60
N PRO A 80 6.64 11.82 -3.90
CA PRO A 80 6.47 13.25 -3.64
C PRO A 80 5.36 13.93 -4.44
N ALA A 81 4.84 13.26 -5.47
CA ALA A 81 3.78 13.80 -6.30
C ALA A 81 2.38 13.25 -5.93
N HIS A 82 2.28 12.33 -4.95
CA HIS A 82 0.99 11.75 -4.57
C HIS A 82 0.05 12.83 -4.05
N HIS A 83 0.49 13.64 -3.08
CA HIS A 83 -0.32 14.68 -2.46
C HIS A 83 -0.99 15.59 -3.51
N ASP A 84 -0.21 16.25 -4.37
CA ASP A 84 -0.74 17.22 -5.32
C ASP A 84 -1.67 16.57 -6.35
N ASN A 85 -1.33 15.36 -6.84
CA ASN A 85 -2.14 14.64 -7.82
C ASN A 85 -3.44 14.10 -7.22
N VAL A 86 -3.44 13.68 -5.96
CA VAL A 86 -4.65 13.28 -5.23
C VAL A 86 -5.55 14.49 -5.01
N ILE A 87 -5.01 15.62 -4.55
CA ILE A 87 -5.76 16.87 -4.36
C ILE A 87 -6.38 17.35 -5.70
N LEU A 88 -5.62 17.28 -6.80
CA LEU A 88 -6.12 17.60 -8.13
C LEU A 88 -7.35 16.76 -8.50
N ALA A 89 -7.26 15.44 -8.33
CA ALA A 89 -8.34 14.53 -8.69
C ALA A 89 -9.57 14.71 -7.78
N LEU A 90 -9.37 14.83 -6.46
CA LEU A 90 -10.46 15.04 -5.50
C LEU A 90 -11.19 16.36 -5.74
N ASN A 91 -10.47 17.43 -6.08
CA ASN A 91 -11.07 18.72 -6.41
C ASN A 91 -11.84 18.70 -7.73
N ALA A 92 -11.53 17.79 -8.64
CA ALA A 92 -12.31 17.50 -9.85
C ALA A 92 -13.52 16.56 -9.56
N GLY A 93 -13.76 16.19 -8.30
CA GLY A 93 -14.84 15.28 -7.91
C GLY A 93 -14.59 13.81 -8.26
N LYS A 94 -13.35 13.43 -8.56
CA LYS A 94 -12.99 12.05 -8.92
C LYS A 94 -12.59 11.24 -7.69
N PRO A 95 -13.20 10.06 -7.44
CA PRO A 95 -12.71 9.08 -6.48
C PRO A 95 -11.27 8.68 -6.76
N VAL A 96 -10.46 8.48 -5.69
CA VAL A 96 -9.03 8.23 -5.83
C VAL A 96 -8.59 6.97 -5.10
N LEU A 97 -7.90 6.08 -5.82
CA LEU A 97 -7.06 5.02 -5.30
C LEU A 97 -5.61 5.47 -5.46
N CYS A 98 -4.91 5.75 -4.34
CA CYS A 98 -3.55 6.30 -4.34
C CYS A 98 -2.52 5.24 -3.94
N GLU A 99 -1.46 5.07 -4.75
CA GLU A 99 -0.35 4.15 -4.45
C GLU A 99 0.32 4.42 -3.10
N LYS A 100 0.86 3.33 -2.56
CA LYS A 100 1.67 3.35 -1.34
C LYS A 100 3.12 3.81 -1.63
N PRO A 101 3.79 4.43 -0.64
CA PRO A 101 3.21 5.02 0.56
C PRO A 101 2.25 6.14 0.19
N PHE A 102 1.18 6.28 0.96
CA PHE A 102 0.09 7.19 0.63
C PHE A 102 0.55 8.63 0.36
N ALA A 103 1.48 9.10 1.20
CA ALA A 103 2.13 10.40 1.10
C ALA A 103 3.59 10.27 1.56
N VAL A 104 4.34 11.36 1.57
CA VAL A 104 5.71 11.38 2.12
C VAL A 104 5.70 11.51 3.64
N ASN A 105 4.69 12.15 4.21
CA ASN A 105 4.53 12.36 5.65
C ASN A 105 3.05 12.40 6.05
N ALA A 106 2.81 12.37 7.36
CA ALA A 106 1.46 12.39 7.92
C ALA A 106 0.70 13.71 7.69
N GLN A 107 1.38 14.83 7.54
CA GLN A 107 0.75 16.12 7.26
C GLN A 107 0.13 16.12 5.85
N GLU A 108 0.86 15.63 4.85
CA GLU A 108 0.33 15.46 3.49
C GLU A 108 -0.83 14.45 3.47
N ALA A 109 -0.68 13.31 4.16
CA ALA A 109 -1.74 12.30 4.27
C ALA A 109 -3.02 12.89 4.88
N GLN A 110 -2.92 13.66 5.95
CA GLN A 110 -4.07 14.33 6.57
C GLN A 110 -4.71 15.35 5.62
N ALA A 111 -3.91 16.13 4.90
CA ALA A 111 -4.41 17.10 3.92
C ALA A 111 -5.22 16.42 2.78
N MET A 112 -4.77 15.25 2.32
CA MET A 112 -5.48 14.44 1.32
C MET A 112 -6.80 13.91 1.87
N VAL A 113 -6.82 13.39 3.09
CA VAL A 113 -8.04 12.94 3.79
C VAL A 113 -9.03 14.09 3.99
N ASP A 114 -8.54 15.26 4.43
CA ASP A 114 -9.37 16.44 4.61
C ASP A 114 -9.99 16.92 3.28
N ALA A 115 -9.24 16.81 2.18
CA ALA A 115 -9.76 17.15 0.86
C ALA A 115 -10.84 16.16 0.40
N ALA A 116 -10.64 14.85 0.61
CA ALA A 116 -11.64 13.84 0.31
C ALA A 116 -12.93 14.07 1.11
N SER A 117 -12.80 14.37 2.40
CA SER A 117 -13.93 14.68 3.29
C SER A 117 -14.67 15.94 2.85
N ARG A 118 -13.97 17.05 2.56
CA ARG A 118 -14.58 18.31 2.10
C ARG A 118 -15.33 18.16 0.78
N ASN A 119 -14.78 17.37 -0.14
CA ASN A 119 -15.40 17.15 -1.44
C ASN A 119 -16.45 16.03 -1.43
N SER A 120 -16.58 15.27 -0.32
CA SER A 120 -17.44 14.09 -0.20
C SER A 120 -17.13 13.05 -1.30
N VAL A 121 -15.85 12.78 -1.55
CA VAL A 121 -15.33 11.90 -2.60
C VAL A 121 -14.55 10.74 -1.97
N ALA A 122 -14.68 9.54 -2.53
CA ALA A 122 -13.98 8.36 -2.02
C ALA A 122 -12.46 8.47 -2.22
N LEU A 123 -11.71 8.13 -1.17
CA LEU A 123 -10.25 8.07 -1.16
C LEU A 123 -9.79 6.81 -0.44
N MET A 124 -8.87 6.05 -1.03
CA MET A 124 -8.30 4.84 -0.44
C MET A 124 -6.82 4.73 -0.77
N GLU A 125 -6.02 4.33 0.22
CA GLU A 125 -4.63 3.94 -0.01
C GLU A 125 -4.55 2.59 -0.71
N ALA A 126 -3.74 2.49 -1.75
CA ALA A 126 -3.46 1.24 -2.47
C ALA A 126 -2.42 0.37 -1.72
N MET A 127 -2.61 0.16 -0.43
CA MET A 127 -1.88 -0.83 0.35
C MET A 127 -2.42 -2.23 0.05
N TRP A 128 -2.25 -2.66 -1.18
CA TRP A 128 -2.84 -3.85 -1.80
C TRP A 128 -2.76 -5.12 -0.96
N ALA A 129 -1.67 -5.31 -0.19
CA ALA A 129 -1.50 -6.44 0.70
C ALA A 129 -2.67 -6.60 1.68
N ARG A 130 -3.22 -5.50 2.21
CA ARG A 130 -4.34 -5.48 3.17
C ARG A 130 -5.62 -6.11 2.61
N PHE A 131 -5.77 -6.13 1.29
CA PHE A 131 -6.96 -6.60 0.58
C PHE A 131 -6.84 -8.04 0.08
N LEU A 132 -5.65 -8.64 0.18
CA LEU A 132 -5.40 -10.01 -0.27
C LEU A 132 -6.16 -11.05 0.58
N PRO A 133 -6.62 -12.17 -0.03
CA PRO A 133 -7.37 -13.20 0.67
C PRO A 133 -6.66 -13.77 1.90
N HIS A 134 -5.34 -13.98 1.84
CA HIS A 134 -4.59 -14.48 2.99
C HIS A 134 -4.50 -13.44 4.12
N TYR A 135 -4.46 -12.12 3.83
CA TYR A 135 -4.56 -11.08 4.86
C TYR A 135 -5.95 -11.04 5.52
N ALA A 136 -7.01 -11.25 4.74
CA ALA A 136 -8.35 -11.44 5.31
C ALA A 136 -8.38 -12.66 6.26
N LYS A 137 -7.73 -13.76 5.87
CA LYS A 137 -7.60 -14.95 6.71
C LYS A 137 -6.75 -14.71 7.96
N VAL A 138 -5.69 -13.90 7.88
CA VAL A 138 -4.90 -13.48 9.06
C VAL A 138 -5.78 -12.74 10.06
N ARG A 139 -6.59 -11.76 9.60
CA ARG A 139 -7.54 -11.04 10.49
C ARG A 139 -8.52 -12.01 11.14
N GLU A 140 -9.14 -12.90 10.36
CA GLU A 140 -10.06 -13.92 10.87
C GLU A 140 -9.43 -14.80 11.97
N ILE A 141 -8.18 -15.25 11.76
CA ILE A 141 -7.45 -16.08 12.72
C ILE A 141 -7.15 -15.30 14.01
N VAL A 142 -6.69 -14.06 13.88
CA VAL A 142 -6.40 -13.20 15.04
C VAL A 142 -7.69 -12.89 15.81
N ASP A 143 -8.74 -12.49 15.12
CA ASP A 143 -10.05 -12.14 15.72
C ASP A 143 -10.75 -13.33 16.36
N SER A 144 -10.50 -14.56 15.88
CA SER A 144 -11.04 -15.79 16.48
C SER A 144 -10.48 -16.06 17.87
N GLY A 145 -9.38 -15.41 18.25
CA GLY A 145 -8.70 -15.63 19.53
C GLY A 145 -7.96 -16.98 19.66
N VAL A 146 -7.87 -17.78 18.60
CA VAL A 146 -7.22 -19.10 18.64
C VAL A 146 -5.75 -19.03 19.07
N LEU A 147 -5.04 -17.95 18.69
CA LEU A 147 -3.66 -17.70 19.11
C LEU A 147 -3.54 -17.21 20.57
N GLY A 148 -4.67 -16.91 21.25
CA GLY A 148 -4.68 -16.21 22.53
C GLY A 148 -4.26 -14.74 22.37
N PRO A 149 -3.97 -14.03 23.48
CA PRO A 149 -3.39 -12.69 23.42
C PRO A 149 -2.15 -12.64 22.54
N ILE A 150 -2.11 -11.71 21.61
CA ILE A 150 -0.93 -11.52 20.74
C ILE A 150 0.19 -10.88 21.55
N LEU A 151 1.36 -11.50 21.54
CA LEU A 151 2.53 -11.10 22.32
C LEU A 151 3.61 -10.47 21.45
N SER A 152 3.79 -10.96 20.22
CA SER A 152 4.78 -10.37 19.32
C SER A 152 4.44 -10.54 17.85
N ILE A 153 4.96 -9.59 17.03
CA ILE A 153 5.00 -9.66 15.58
C ILE A 153 6.45 -9.55 15.12
N HIS A 154 6.84 -10.41 14.19
CA HIS A 154 8.13 -10.32 13.51
C HIS A 154 7.87 -10.26 12.01
N ALA A 155 8.37 -9.22 11.34
CA ALA A 155 8.24 -9.12 9.88
C ALA A 155 9.49 -8.46 9.28
N ASP A 156 9.93 -9.00 8.15
CA ASP A 156 11.07 -8.48 7.42
C ASP A 156 10.74 -8.24 5.94
N HIS A 157 11.25 -7.14 5.38
CA HIS A 157 11.16 -6.86 3.96
C HIS A 157 12.52 -6.45 3.41
N GLY A 158 13.27 -7.40 2.90
CA GLY A 158 14.57 -7.16 2.28
C GLY A 158 14.61 -7.59 0.82
N GLN A 159 15.04 -6.66 -0.04
CA GLN A 159 15.29 -6.91 -1.45
C GLN A 159 16.58 -6.20 -1.87
N ARG A 160 17.46 -6.92 -2.58
CA ARG A 160 18.67 -6.31 -3.13
C ARG A 160 18.34 -5.42 -4.34
N LEU A 161 18.03 -4.15 -4.07
CA LEU A 161 17.59 -3.16 -5.06
C LEU A 161 18.56 -2.01 -5.25
N ALA A 162 19.42 -1.70 -4.26
CA ALA A 162 20.33 -0.58 -4.29
C ALA A 162 21.26 -0.58 -5.53
N ASP A 163 21.72 -1.77 -5.93
CA ASP A 163 22.63 -1.94 -7.08
C ASP A 163 21.93 -1.84 -8.45
N LYS A 164 20.60 -1.76 -8.48
CA LYS A 164 19.83 -1.75 -9.74
C LYS A 164 19.71 -0.37 -10.37
N GLY A 165 20.28 0.67 -9.76
CA GLY A 165 20.24 2.04 -10.29
C GLY A 165 18.85 2.65 -10.42
N ILE A 166 17.89 2.17 -9.61
CA ILE A 166 16.51 2.66 -9.62
C ILE A 166 16.47 3.98 -8.88
N ALA A 167 16.40 5.10 -9.61
CA ALA A 167 16.50 6.45 -9.05
C ALA A 167 15.51 6.68 -7.89
N ARG A 168 14.26 6.29 -8.01
CA ARG A 168 13.23 6.48 -6.96
C ARG A 168 13.57 5.83 -5.61
N LEU A 169 14.49 4.87 -5.57
CA LEU A 169 14.90 4.18 -4.32
C LEU A 169 16.10 4.86 -3.65
N ILE A 170 16.93 5.56 -4.41
CA ILE A 170 18.21 6.08 -3.92
C ILE A 170 18.32 7.60 -4.00
N ASP A 171 17.30 8.28 -4.55
CA ASP A 171 17.30 9.73 -4.72
C ASP A 171 16.42 10.37 -3.63
N PRO A 172 16.98 11.18 -2.72
CA PRO A 172 16.19 11.88 -1.70
C PRO A 172 15.17 12.85 -2.29
N ALA A 173 15.39 13.40 -3.50
CA ALA A 173 14.41 14.24 -4.18
C ALA A 173 13.17 13.47 -4.65
N LEU A 174 13.23 12.16 -4.67
CA LEU A 174 12.11 11.25 -5.00
C LEU A 174 11.56 10.52 -3.75
N ALA A 175 11.88 10.99 -2.54
CA ALA A 175 11.56 10.32 -1.28
C ALA A 175 12.04 8.86 -1.26
N GLY A 176 13.29 8.64 -1.72
CA GLY A 176 13.93 7.33 -1.72
C GLY A 176 14.22 6.81 -0.31
N GLY A 177 14.65 5.57 -0.22
CA GLY A 177 14.96 4.85 1.01
C GLY A 177 14.16 3.57 1.15
N ALA A 178 14.68 2.67 1.97
CA ALA A 178 14.04 1.38 2.24
C ALA A 178 12.76 1.53 3.07
N LEU A 179 12.71 2.49 3.98
CA LEU A 179 11.62 2.66 4.94
C LEU A 179 10.28 2.91 4.23
N LEU A 180 10.21 3.93 3.38
CA LEU A 180 8.96 4.30 2.71
C LEU A 180 8.56 3.30 1.60
N ASP A 181 9.53 2.77 0.83
CA ASP A 181 9.20 1.87 -0.27
C ASP A 181 8.92 0.43 0.18
N LEU A 182 9.72 -0.09 1.12
CA LEU A 182 9.67 -1.47 1.60
C LEU A 182 9.15 -1.59 3.03
N GLY A 183 9.60 -0.71 3.93
CA GLY A 183 9.25 -0.73 5.35
C GLY A 183 7.78 -0.45 5.64
N ILE A 184 7.09 0.23 4.75
CA ILE A 184 5.65 0.44 4.83
C ILE A 184 4.87 -0.87 4.97
N TYR A 185 5.33 -1.99 4.35
CA TYR A 185 4.64 -3.28 4.43
C TYR A 185 4.68 -3.90 5.83
N PRO A 186 5.86 -4.11 6.48
CA PRO A 186 5.89 -4.63 7.86
C PRO A 186 5.24 -3.66 8.86
N VAL A 187 5.34 -2.33 8.66
CA VAL A 187 4.67 -1.34 9.51
C VAL A 187 3.16 -1.47 9.38
N SER A 188 2.62 -1.46 8.15
CA SER A 188 1.18 -1.63 7.90
C SER A 188 0.67 -2.98 8.43
N PHE A 189 1.46 -4.07 8.33
CA PHE A 189 1.10 -5.37 8.88
C PHE A 189 0.98 -5.34 10.41
N ALA A 190 1.93 -4.72 11.11
CA ALA A 190 1.87 -4.57 12.56
C ALA A 190 0.67 -3.72 13.00
N HIS A 191 0.40 -2.60 12.31
CA HIS A 191 -0.78 -1.78 12.57
C HIS A 191 -2.10 -2.53 12.38
N MET A 192 -2.18 -3.41 11.36
CA MET A 192 -3.38 -4.22 11.13
C MET A 192 -3.77 -5.08 12.34
N ILE A 193 -2.79 -5.54 13.09
CA ILE A 193 -2.98 -6.55 14.14
C ILE A 193 -2.97 -5.93 15.54
N LEU A 194 -2.08 -4.97 15.79
CA LEU A 194 -1.86 -4.39 17.11
C LEU A 194 -2.26 -2.92 17.22
N GLY A 195 -2.63 -2.28 16.10
CA GLY A 195 -2.96 -0.83 16.09
C GLY A 195 -1.72 0.05 16.26
N ASN A 196 -1.91 1.21 16.88
CA ASN A 196 -0.87 2.20 17.08
C ASN A 196 0.10 1.80 18.21
N PRO A 197 1.43 1.85 17.98
CA PRO A 197 2.40 1.61 19.03
C PRO A 197 2.41 2.77 20.04
N SER A 198 2.60 2.45 21.34
CA SER A 198 2.81 3.46 22.38
C SER A 198 4.26 3.93 22.46
N GLN A 199 5.22 3.14 21.98
CA GLN A 199 6.63 3.51 21.88
C GLN A 199 7.27 2.92 20.63
N ILE A 200 8.14 3.70 19.99
CA ILE A 200 8.92 3.31 18.83
C ILE A 200 10.41 3.50 19.13
N THR A 201 11.22 2.52 18.77
CA THR A 201 12.68 2.62 18.78
C THR A 201 13.19 2.15 17.42
N SER A 202 14.03 2.94 16.77
CA SER A 202 14.56 2.62 15.44
C SER A 202 16.03 2.97 15.28
N SER A 203 16.67 2.26 14.36
CA SER A 203 18.06 2.48 13.93
C SER A 203 18.19 2.18 12.45
N ALA A 204 19.05 2.92 11.74
CA ALA A 204 19.22 2.76 10.31
C ALA A 204 20.69 2.78 9.88
N VAL A 205 20.94 2.16 8.73
CA VAL A 205 22.15 2.36 7.92
C VAL A 205 21.78 3.27 6.76
N MET A 206 22.46 4.41 6.67
CA MET A 206 22.20 5.39 5.62
C MET A 206 23.09 5.16 4.40
N THR A 207 22.58 5.50 3.22
CA THR A 207 23.39 5.58 1.99
C THR A 207 24.22 6.86 1.95
N ASP A 208 25.21 6.93 1.07
CA ASP A 208 26.00 8.15 0.83
C ASP A 208 25.13 9.34 0.34
N LYS A 209 23.92 9.06 -0.17
CA LYS A 209 22.96 10.08 -0.62
C LYS A 209 22.02 10.58 0.48
N GLY A 210 22.11 10.00 1.69
CA GLY A 210 21.30 10.41 2.84
C GLY A 210 19.90 9.83 2.92
N VAL A 211 19.62 8.74 2.16
CA VAL A 211 18.41 7.92 2.37
C VAL A 211 18.76 6.64 3.12
N ASP A 212 17.81 6.05 3.81
CA ASP A 212 18.03 4.82 4.55
C ASP A 212 18.18 3.62 3.59
N ALA A 213 19.30 2.90 3.75
CA ALA A 213 19.55 1.64 3.05
C ALA A 213 18.91 0.46 3.76
N GLN A 214 18.87 0.53 5.08
CA GLN A 214 18.31 -0.47 5.99
C GLN A 214 17.80 0.21 7.24
N THR A 215 16.61 -0.19 7.71
CA THR A 215 16.02 0.31 8.96
C THR A 215 15.48 -0.85 9.77
N SER A 216 15.82 -0.86 11.08
CA SER A 216 15.28 -1.79 12.07
C SER A 216 14.44 -1.02 13.08
N MET A 217 13.27 -1.59 13.44
CA MET A 217 12.28 -0.94 14.28
C MET A 217 11.78 -1.91 15.35
N ILE A 218 11.60 -1.42 16.57
CA ILE A 218 10.89 -2.11 17.65
C ILE A 218 9.73 -1.20 18.07
N PHE A 219 8.52 -1.73 17.95
CA PHE A 219 7.30 -1.09 18.43
C PHE A 219 6.86 -1.77 19.72
N THR A 220 6.51 -0.99 20.73
CA THR A 220 5.95 -1.48 22.00
C THR A 220 4.52 -0.96 22.14
N TYR A 221 3.64 -1.79 22.68
CA TYR A 221 2.22 -1.51 22.84
C TYR A 221 1.84 -1.51 24.31
N ASP A 222 0.77 -0.80 24.71
CA ASP A 222 0.35 -0.68 26.12
C ASP A 222 0.00 -2.01 26.78
N ASN A 223 -0.42 -2.99 25.98
CA ASN A 223 -0.68 -4.35 26.46
C ASN A 223 0.59 -5.21 26.66
N GLY A 224 1.78 -4.65 26.44
CA GLY A 224 3.07 -5.31 26.54
C GLY A 224 3.51 -6.09 25.29
N ALA A 225 2.70 -6.14 24.24
CA ALA A 225 3.09 -6.73 22.97
C ALA A 225 4.22 -5.93 22.30
N GLN A 226 4.99 -6.60 21.43
CA GLN A 226 6.05 -5.95 20.66
C GLN A 226 5.98 -6.34 19.18
N ALA A 227 6.33 -5.42 18.27
CA ALA A 227 6.62 -5.74 16.90
C ALA A 227 8.10 -5.46 16.59
N VAL A 228 8.80 -6.46 16.05
CA VAL A 228 10.20 -6.36 15.59
C VAL A 228 10.19 -6.40 14.08
N LEU A 229 10.49 -5.26 13.47
CA LEU A 229 10.34 -5.05 12.05
C LEU A 229 11.67 -4.62 11.43
N THR A 230 11.99 -5.17 10.27
CA THR A 230 13.19 -4.78 9.53
C THR A 230 12.88 -4.55 8.06
N THR A 231 13.60 -3.61 7.47
CA THR A 231 13.56 -3.35 6.04
C THR A 231 14.95 -3.06 5.51
N THR A 232 15.25 -3.51 4.29
CA THR A 232 16.56 -3.30 3.67
C THR A 232 16.46 -3.33 2.14
N MET A 233 17.18 -2.43 1.46
CA MET A 233 17.32 -2.45 0.01
C MET A 233 18.70 -2.92 -0.48
N ILE A 234 19.57 -3.31 0.45
CA ILE A 234 20.95 -3.75 0.14
C ILE A 234 21.15 -5.25 0.20
N GLU A 235 20.23 -5.98 0.82
CA GLU A 235 20.29 -7.43 0.91
C GLU A 235 18.93 -8.08 0.64
N GLN A 236 18.96 -9.38 0.35
CA GLN A 236 17.77 -10.23 0.23
C GLN A 236 17.55 -10.95 1.55
N THR A 237 16.36 -10.78 2.12
CA THR A 237 15.96 -11.45 3.38
C THR A 237 14.93 -12.56 3.10
N PRO A 238 14.55 -13.36 4.12
CA PRO A 238 13.44 -14.33 4.01
C PRO A 238 12.12 -13.69 3.60
N CYS A 239 11.86 -12.44 3.95
CA CYS A 239 10.66 -11.68 3.61
C CYS A 239 9.38 -12.38 4.12
N LYS A 240 9.40 -12.77 5.39
CA LYS A 240 8.33 -13.49 6.12
C LYS A 240 7.67 -12.59 7.15
N ALA A 241 6.48 -13.01 7.61
CA ALA A 241 5.83 -12.42 8.78
C ALA A 241 5.35 -13.51 9.74
N VAL A 242 5.51 -13.26 11.05
CA VAL A 242 5.05 -14.13 12.14
C VAL A 242 4.24 -13.32 13.12
N VAL A 243 3.07 -13.83 13.51
CA VAL A 243 2.24 -13.32 14.60
C VAL A 243 2.24 -14.37 15.68
N ALA A 244 2.85 -14.08 16.84
CA ALA A 244 2.93 -15.00 17.96
C ALA A 244 2.01 -14.55 19.10
N GLY A 245 1.17 -15.46 19.54
CA GLY A 245 0.29 -15.31 20.67
C GLY A 245 0.62 -16.31 21.79
N LEU A 246 -0.13 -16.25 22.88
CA LEU A 246 0.09 -17.12 24.05
C LEU A 246 -0.14 -18.60 23.74
N ASN A 247 -1.03 -18.93 22.79
CA ASN A 247 -1.44 -20.31 22.50
C ASN A 247 -0.76 -20.90 21.24
N GLY A 248 0.01 -20.11 20.50
CA GLY A 248 0.64 -20.54 19.24
C GLY A 248 1.02 -19.37 18.36
N TRP A 249 1.37 -19.65 17.12
CA TRP A 249 1.75 -18.61 16.16
C TRP A 249 1.18 -18.88 14.77
N LEU A 250 1.06 -17.80 13.99
CA LEU A 250 0.79 -17.81 12.57
C LEU A 250 2.06 -17.35 11.84
N GLU A 251 2.48 -18.08 10.80
CA GLU A 251 3.58 -17.70 9.92
C GLU A 251 3.06 -17.54 8.49
N ILE A 252 3.45 -16.44 7.84
CA ILE A 252 3.23 -16.20 6.41
C ILE A 252 4.55 -16.41 5.69
N ASP A 253 4.55 -17.27 4.69
CA ASP A 253 5.74 -17.58 3.89
C ASP A 253 6.20 -16.39 3.02
N ARG A 254 7.33 -16.57 2.40
CA ARG A 254 7.88 -15.63 1.41
C ARG A 254 6.94 -15.50 0.21
N THR A 255 6.61 -14.34 -0.23
CA THR A 255 6.81 -12.97 0.23
C THR A 255 5.56 -12.54 0.96
N PHE A 256 5.63 -12.25 2.26
CA PHE A 256 4.43 -12.13 3.12
C PHE A 256 3.39 -11.11 2.63
N TYR A 257 3.82 -10.05 1.96
CA TYR A 257 2.93 -8.99 1.43
C TYR A 257 2.37 -9.30 0.03
N ASN A 258 2.85 -10.37 -0.62
CA ASN A 258 2.29 -10.92 -1.86
C ASN A 258 1.34 -12.08 -1.52
N PRO A 259 0.54 -12.58 -2.49
CA PRO A 259 -0.15 -13.83 -2.29
C PRO A 259 0.82 -14.95 -1.86
N ALA A 260 0.66 -15.43 -0.63
CA ALA A 260 1.57 -16.38 -0.01
C ALA A 260 0.81 -17.50 0.72
N ALA A 261 1.46 -18.65 0.90
CA ALA A 261 1.00 -19.67 1.83
C ALA A 261 1.24 -19.23 3.27
N MET A 262 0.46 -19.75 4.19
CA MET A 262 0.63 -19.51 5.62
C MET A 262 0.24 -20.73 6.42
N ARG A 263 0.67 -20.78 7.68
CA ARG A 263 0.31 -21.85 8.63
C ARG A 263 0.08 -21.31 10.03
N VAL A 264 -0.78 -21.98 10.76
CA VAL A 264 -0.99 -21.80 12.20
C VAL A 264 -0.44 -23.01 12.91
N VAL A 265 0.37 -22.80 13.94
CA VAL A 265 0.93 -23.83 14.81
C VAL A 265 0.53 -23.52 16.25
N LEU A 266 -0.20 -24.43 16.91
CA LEU A 266 -0.59 -24.27 18.30
C LEU A 266 0.35 -25.00 19.25
N ASN A 267 0.34 -24.61 20.52
CA ASN A 267 1.21 -25.19 21.55
C ASN A 267 0.93 -26.67 21.85
N ASP A 268 -0.26 -27.18 21.47
CA ASP A 268 -0.58 -28.61 21.56
C ASP A 268 0.03 -29.45 20.43
N GLY A 269 0.76 -28.82 19.51
CA GLY A 269 1.39 -29.43 18.35
C GLY A 269 0.49 -29.51 17.10
N SER A 270 -0.74 -29.03 17.17
CA SER A 270 -1.62 -28.98 15.99
C SER A 270 -1.13 -27.96 14.97
N VAL A 271 -1.22 -28.31 13.69
CA VAL A 271 -0.80 -27.46 12.57
C VAL A 271 -1.94 -27.36 11.57
N THR A 272 -2.29 -26.14 11.18
CA THR A 272 -3.24 -25.86 10.09
C THR A 272 -2.54 -25.13 8.97
N GLU A 273 -2.49 -25.74 7.79
CA GLU A 273 -1.87 -25.17 6.58
C GLU A 273 -2.90 -24.45 5.71
N TYR A 274 -2.51 -23.32 5.17
CA TYR A 274 -3.28 -22.52 4.21
C TYR A 274 -2.43 -22.34 2.94
N PRO A 275 -2.57 -23.23 1.94
CA PRO A 275 -1.76 -23.17 0.73
C PRO A 275 -2.09 -21.92 -0.09
N ASN A 276 -1.10 -21.37 -0.79
CA ASN A 276 -1.33 -20.32 -1.76
C ASN A 276 -1.93 -20.91 -3.04
N THR A 277 -3.16 -20.51 -3.36
CA THR A 277 -3.89 -20.89 -4.59
C THR A 277 -4.16 -19.70 -5.51
N TYR A 278 -3.61 -18.53 -5.17
CA TYR A 278 -3.84 -17.28 -5.89
C TYR A 278 -3.04 -17.22 -7.20
N THR A 279 -3.65 -16.65 -8.23
CA THR A 279 -3.03 -16.39 -9.54
C THR A 279 -3.05 -14.89 -9.82
N GLY A 280 -1.98 -14.33 -10.38
CA GLY A 280 -1.84 -12.91 -10.64
C GLY A 280 -0.95 -12.21 -9.60
N HIS A 281 -0.88 -10.88 -9.70
CA HIS A 281 -0.02 -10.07 -8.83
C HIS A 281 -0.63 -9.82 -7.45
N GLY A 282 -1.95 -9.58 -7.38
CA GLY A 282 -2.67 -9.24 -6.14
C GLY A 282 -3.20 -7.81 -6.08
N LEU A 283 -3.13 -7.05 -7.17
CA LEU A 283 -3.58 -5.66 -7.21
C LEU A 283 -5.09 -5.51 -7.50
N ARG A 284 -5.73 -6.55 -8.01
CA ARG A 284 -7.14 -6.51 -8.40
C ARG A 284 -8.11 -6.48 -7.22
N GLU A 285 -7.75 -7.05 -6.07
CA GLU A 285 -8.61 -7.09 -4.88
C GLU A 285 -8.87 -5.68 -4.32
N GLN A 286 -7.85 -4.84 -4.28
CA GLN A 286 -8.02 -3.44 -3.91
C GLN A 286 -8.87 -2.67 -4.94
N ALA A 287 -8.71 -2.98 -6.24
CA ALA A 287 -9.49 -2.36 -7.30
C ALA A 287 -10.97 -2.72 -7.19
N GLU A 288 -11.30 -4.00 -6.97
CA GLU A 288 -12.68 -4.46 -6.76
C GLU A 288 -13.27 -3.86 -5.48
N THR A 289 -12.49 -3.84 -4.37
CA THR A 289 -12.91 -3.21 -3.12
C THR A 289 -13.20 -1.72 -3.32
N PHE A 290 -12.35 -1.02 -4.07
CA PHE A 290 -12.53 0.40 -4.33
C PHE A 290 -13.75 0.68 -5.23
N LYS A 291 -13.98 -0.13 -6.26
CA LYS A 291 -15.20 -0.07 -7.07
C LYS A 291 -16.45 -0.21 -6.20
N GLN A 292 -16.47 -1.20 -5.30
CA GLN A 292 -17.59 -1.41 -4.37
C GLN A 292 -17.76 -0.24 -3.42
N LEU A 293 -16.67 0.34 -2.92
CA LEU A 293 -16.67 1.54 -2.08
C LEU A 293 -17.36 2.71 -2.81
N VAL A 294 -16.91 3.03 -4.02
CA VAL A 294 -17.47 4.10 -4.84
C VAL A 294 -18.94 3.86 -5.17
N ARG A 295 -19.29 2.65 -5.61
CA ARG A 295 -20.68 2.29 -5.98
C ARG A 295 -21.65 2.31 -4.78
N SER A 296 -21.14 2.06 -3.57
CA SER A 296 -21.95 2.15 -2.34
C SER A 296 -22.12 3.56 -1.81
N GLY A 297 -21.48 4.57 -2.41
CA GLY A 297 -21.48 5.94 -1.93
C GLY A 297 -20.71 6.15 -0.62
N LYS A 298 -19.89 5.19 -0.19
CA LYS A 298 -18.98 5.34 0.93
C LYS A 298 -17.72 6.08 0.49
N HIS A 299 -17.05 6.75 1.43
CA HIS A 299 -15.88 7.57 1.13
C HIS A 299 -14.56 6.94 1.58
N GLU A 300 -14.59 6.04 2.57
CA GLU A 300 -13.41 5.34 3.07
C GLU A 300 -13.63 3.83 3.22
N SER A 301 -12.55 3.06 3.18
CA SER A 301 -12.55 1.60 3.37
C SER A 301 -12.64 1.23 4.86
N GLU A 302 -13.37 0.17 5.18
CA GLU A 302 -13.37 -0.42 6.52
C GLU A 302 -12.16 -1.34 6.78
N ILE A 303 -11.43 -1.74 5.72
CA ILE A 303 -10.23 -2.61 5.81
C ILE A 303 -8.98 -1.81 6.14
N LEU A 304 -8.89 -0.59 5.63
CA LEU A 304 -7.84 0.38 5.87
C LEU A 304 -8.52 1.75 5.87
N THR A 305 -8.80 2.26 7.05
CA THR A 305 -9.49 3.54 7.23
C THR A 305 -8.56 4.72 6.97
N TRP A 306 -9.13 5.91 6.78
CA TRP A 306 -8.33 7.13 6.71
C TRP A 306 -7.49 7.35 7.97
N ALA A 307 -8.06 7.04 9.14
CA ALA A 307 -7.34 7.12 10.40
C ALA A 307 -6.14 6.16 10.43
N ASP A 308 -6.32 4.89 10.01
CA ASP A 308 -5.22 3.92 9.93
C ASP A 308 -4.10 4.41 9.00
N THR A 309 -4.46 4.91 7.80
CA THR A 309 -3.47 5.43 6.83
C THR A 309 -2.68 6.60 7.42
N VAL A 310 -3.36 7.56 8.05
CA VAL A 310 -2.68 8.71 8.68
C VAL A 310 -1.80 8.26 9.86
N ASP A 311 -2.26 7.33 10.68
CA ASP A 311 -1.50 6.83 11.83
C ASP A 311 -0.28 5.99 11.43
N ILE A 312 -0.38 5.22 10.35
CA ILE A 312 0.78 4.55 9.73
C ILE A 312 1.81 5.60 9.28
N MET A 313 1.39 6.69 8.64
CA MET A 313 2.30 7.76 8.22
C MET A 313 2.93 8.47 9.42
N LYS A 314 2.20 8.74 10.52
CA LYS A 314 2.77 9.28 11.79
C LYS A 314 3.83 8.34 12.38
N THR A 315 3.59 7.03 12.31
CA THR A 315 4.57 6.02 12.76
C THR A 315 5.84 6.10 11.92
N LEU A 316 5.71 6.19 10.59
CA LEU A 316 6.86 6.35 9.69
C LEU A 316 7.59 7.69 9.91
N ASP A 317 6.87 8.78 10.17
CA ASP A 317 7.47 10.07 10.50
C ASP A 317 8.30 10.00 11.81
N THR A 318 7.78 9.32 12.84
CA THR A 318 8.51 9.06 14.08
C THR A 318 9.80 8.26 13.86
N VAL A 319 9.72 7.22 13.01
CA VAL A 319 10.91 6.42 12.62
C VAL A 319 11.91 7.31 11.88
N ARG A 320 11.45 8.09 10.90
CA ARG A 320 12.29 9.01 10.10
C ARG A 320 13.00 10.04 11.00
N GLU A 321 12.29 10.62 11.97
CA GLU A 321 12.86 11.55 12.95
C GLU A 321 13.99 10.87 13.74
N GLN A 322 13.78 9.66 14.27
CA GLN A 322 14.77 8.93 15.05
C GLN A 322 16.03 8.56 14.26
N ILE A 323 15.90 8.23 12.99
CA ILE A 323 17.03 7.87 12.12
C ILE A 323 17.65 9.06 11.39
N GLY A 324 17.09 10.27 11.56
CA GLY A 324 17.58 11.51 10.94
C GLY A 324 17.29 11.58 9.42
N LEU A 325 16.30 10.86 8.91
CA LEU A 325 15.92 10.90 7.50
C LEU A 325 14.99 12.08 7.21
N LYS A 326 15.49 13.06 6.47
CA LYS A 326 14.75 14.23 6.02
C LYS A 326 14.92 14.42 4.52
N TYR A 327 13.83 14.68 3.81
CA TYR A 327 13.86 14.91 2.38
C TYR A 327 14.06 16.41 2.05
N PRO A 328 14.72 16.75 0.92
CA PRO A 328 15.11 18.13 0.62
C PRO A 328 13.94 19.09 0.36
N PHE A 329 12.75 18.58 0.09
CA PHE A 329 11.54 19.37 -0.13
C PHE A 329 10.67 19.55 1.13
N GLU A 330 11.07 18.94 2.25
CA GLU A 330 10.43 19.15 3.56
C GLU A 330 11.13 20.30 4.29
N ASN A 331 10.43 21.38 4.53
CA ASN A 331 10.94 22.59 5.23
C ASN A 331 10.62 22.55 6.73
#